data_05f54237423229a22fb06812179a82d2
#
_entry.id   05f54237423229a22fb06812179a82d2
#
_cell.length_a   1.000
_cell.length_b   1.000
_cell.length_c   1.000
_cell.angle_alpha   90.00
_cell.angle_beta   90.00
_cell.angle_gamma   90.00
#
_symmetry.space_group_name_H-M   'P 1'
#
loop_
_entity.id
_entity.type
_entity.pdbx_description
1 polymer ?
#
loop_
_entity_poly.entity_id
_entity_poly.type
_entity_poly.pdbx_seq_one_letter_code
_entity_poly.pdbx_strand_id
1 'polypeptide(L)'
;ERALLKLRKELKLFANLRPAICFKQLVDASSLKPEIISGLDIMIVRELTGGIYFGEPRGIEPIENNERKGINTHSYTTSEIQRVARVAFDLAKKRKNKVTSCEKSNVMEAGVLWREEVQALKDKEYKNLELSHMLADNCAMQLLRDPKQFDVIVTDNLFGDILSDEAAMLTGSLGLLPSASLGAKDKNGKIRSMYEPVHGSAPDIAGKNIANPIATVL
;
A
#
# COMPACT_ATOMS: atom_id res chain seq x y z
N GLU A 1 10.68 9.36 -10.67
CA GLU A 1 10.21 7.98 -10.35
C GLU A 1 11.35 6.95 -10.41
N ARG A 2 12.16 6.89 -11.49
CA ARG A 2 13.25 5.87 -11.62
C ARG A 2 14.29 5.97 -10.49
N ALA A 3 14.63 7.17 -10.01
CA ALA A 3 15.58 7.38 -8.92
C ALA A 3 15.01 6.85 -7.58
N LEU A 4 13.72 7.07 -7.33
CA LEU A 4 13.04 6.61 -6.13
C LEU A 4 12.98 5.08 -6.05
N LEU A 5 12.62 4.41 -7.15
CA LEU A 5 12.62 2.95 -7.23
C LEU A 5 14.01 2.36 -6.98
N LYS A 6 15.06 3.02 -7.48
CA LYS A 6 16.45 2.60 -7.23
C LYS A 6 16.81 2.74 -5.74
N LEU A 7 16.44 3.85 -5.10
CA LEU A 7 16.68 4.05 -3.66
C LEU A 7 15.97 3.00 -2.81
N ARG A 8 14.69 2.73 -3.09
CA ARG A 8 13.91 1.69 -2.39
C ARG A 8 14.56 0.32 -2.49
N LYS A 9 15.06 -0.04 -3.69
CA LYS A 9 15.77 -1.29 -3.93
C LYS A 9 17.11 -1.36 -3.18
N GLU A 10 17.97 -0.34 -3.32
CA GLU A 10 19.30 -0.28 -2.67
C GLU A 10 19.21 -0.27 -1.14
N LEU A 11 18.24 0.43 -0.58
CA LEU A 11 18.00 0.48 0.86
C LEU A 11 17.18 -0.74 1.37
N LYS A 12 16.70 -1.61 0.46
CA LYS A 12 15.85 -2.79 0.75
C LYS A 12 14.60 -2.42 1.56
N LEU A 13 13.93 -1.34 1.16
CA LEU A 13 12.72 -0.87 1.80
C LEU A 13 11.52 -1.65 1.26
N PHE A 14 11.04 -2.63 2.01
CA PHE A 14 10.03 -3.57 1.52
C PHE A 14 8.61 -3.26 1.98
N ALA A 15 8.42 -2.52 3.07
CA ALA A 15 7.10 -2.19 3.60
C ALA A 15 6.86 -0.68 3.51
N ASN A 16 5.83 -0.28 2.80
CA ASN A 16 5.42 1.11 2.69
C ASN A 16 4.13 1.33 3.49
N LEU A 17 4.19 2.26 4.42
CA LEU A 17 3.08 2.64 5.29
C LEU A 17 2.44 3.91 4.75
N ARG A 18 1.15 3.85 4.49
CA ARG A 18 0.34 4.96 3.98
C ARG A 18 -0.91 5.12 4.86
N PRO A 19 -0.90 6.02 5.85
CA PRO A 19 -2.08 6.30 6.66
C PRO A 19 -3.09 7.13 5.87
N ALA A 20 -4.37 6.79 5.97
CA ALA A 20 -5.48 7.59 5.46
C ALA A 20 -6.33 8.04 6.66
N ILE A 21 -6.08 9.27 7.11
CA ILE A 21 -6.73 9.84 8.29
C ILE A 21 -7.57 11.05 7.86
N CYS A 22 -8.86 11.02 8.17
CA CYS A 22 -9.74 12.17 7.95
C CYS A 22 -9.74 13.08 9.19
N PHE A 23 -9.08 14.23 9.07
CA PHE A 23 -9.08 15.25 10.12
C PHE A 23 -10.44 15.91 10.21
N LYS A 24 -10.94 16.12 11.45
CA LYS A 24 -12.27 16.72 11.69
C LYS A 24 -12.49 18.05 10.97
N GLN A 25 -11.44 18.86 10.84
CA GLN A 25 -11.46 20.17 10.20
C GLN A 25 -11.54 20.10 8.67
N LEU A 26 -11.32 18.93 8.09
CA LEU A 26 -11.20 18.71 6.64
C LEU A 26 -12.27 17.74 6.10
N VAL A 27 -13.24 17.36 6.92
CA VAL A 27 -14.32 16.45 6.51
C VAL A 27 -15.05 16.96 5.27
N ASP A 28 -15.31 18.27 5.19
CA ASP A 28 -16.01 18.89 4.06
C ASP A 28 -15.15 19.00 2.78
N ALA A 29 -13.85 18.72 2.87
CA ALA A 29 -12.97 18.67 1.69
C ALA A 29 -13.06 17.36 0.91
N SER A 30 -13.66 16.32 1.48
CA SER A 30 -13.86 15.04 0.82
C SER A 30 -15.01 15.08 -0.17
N SER A 31 -14.94 14.23 -1.19
CA SER A 31 -16.03 13.97 -2.12
C SER A 31 -17.14 13.06 -1.55
N LEU A 32 -16.87 12.40 -0.41
CA LEU A 32 -17.83 11.54 0.27
C LEU A 32 -18.59 12.30 1.35
N LYS A 33 -19.75 11.76 1.71
CA LYS A 33 -20.57 12.32 2.77
C LYS A 33 -19.85 12.28 4.13
N PRO A 34 -20.00 13.34 4.96
CA PRO A 34 -19.33 13.42 6.28
C PRO A 34 -19.55 12.20 7.18
N GLU A 35 -20.75 11.62 7.18
CA GLU A 35 -21.07 10.44 7.99
C GLU A 35 -20.28 9.19 7.60
N ILE A 36 -19.80 9.09 6.36
CA ILE A 36 -18.99 7.97 5.87
C ILE A 36 -17.54 8.11 6.36
N ILE A 37 -16.98 9.31 6.32
CA ILE A 37 -15.53 9.54 6.50
C ILE A 37 -15.14 10.14 7.84
N SER A 38 -16.08 10.75 8.58
CA SER A 38 -15.77 11.37 9.88
C SER A 38 -15.16 10.36 10.86
N GLY A 39 -13.93 10.66 11.34
CA GLY A 39 -13.17 9.78 12.22
C GLY A 39 -12.49 8.60 11.50
N LEU A 40 -12.36 8.65 10.17
CA LEU A 40 -11.63 7.65 9.41
C LEU A 40 -10.15 7.64 9.83
N ASP A 41 -9.62 6.43 10.05
CA ASP A 41 -8.21 6.17 10.35
C ASP A 41 -7.88 4.75 9.85
N ILE A 42 -7.33 4.66 8.65
CA ILE A 42 -6.90 3.42 8.01
C ILE A 42 -5.39 3.47 7.82
N MET A 43 -4.70 2.35 8.05
CA MET A 43 -3.30 2.17 7.70
C MET A 43 -3.18 1.19 6.55
N ILE A 44 -2.66 1.62 5.41
CA ILE A 44 -2.35 0.74 4.29
C ILE A 44 -0.88 0.36 4.33
N VAL A 45 -0.61 -0.95 4.36
CA VAL A 45 0.73 -1.55 4.33
C VAL A 45 0.92 -2.18 2.97
N ARG A 46 1.68 -1.51 2.10
CA ARG A 46 2.00 -1.93 0.73
C ARG A 46 3.34 -2.65 0.70
N GLU A 47 3.41 -3.84 0.11
CA GLU A 47 4.71 -4.43 -0.26
C GLU A 47 5.33 -3.56 -1.37
N LEU A 48 6.65 -3.32 -1.31
CA LEU A 48 7.25 -2.24 -2.11
C LEU A 48 8.35 -2.72 -3.06
N THR A 49 8.85 -3.93 -2.94
CA THR A 49 10.06 -4.40 -3.64
C THR A 49 9.85 -5.62 -4.53
N GLY A 50 8.64 -6.14 -4.58
CA GLY A 50 8.24 -7.28 -5.42
C GLY A 50 7.13 -6.94 -6.41
N GLY A 51 6.50 -7.98 -6.91
CA GLY A 51 5.35 -7.92 -7.79
C GLY A 51 5.65 -7.39 -9.19
N ILE A 52 4.64 -6.86 -9.85
CA ILE A 52 4.68 -6.46 -11.25
C ILE A 52 5.67 -5.31 -11.56
N TYR A 53 6.05 -4.52 -10.54
CA TYR A 53 7.02 -3.43 -10.69
C TYR A 53 8.45 -3.92 -10.85
N PHE A 54 8.75 -5.15 -10.39
CA PHE A 54 10.12 -5.70 -10.36
C PHE A 54 10.25 -7.10 -10.95
N GLY A 55 9.13 -7.79 -11.21
CA GLY A 55 9.14 -9.16 -11.74
C GLY A 55 9.71 -9.25 -13.17
N GLU A 56 10.40 -10.35 -13.41
CA GLU A 56 10.97 -10.70 -14.72
C GLU A 56 10.34 -12.01 -15.24
N PRO A 57 10.19 -12.18 -16.58
CA PRO A 57 10.56 -11.28 -17.66
C PRO A 57 9.65 -10.06 -17.76
N ARG A 58 10.21 -8.94 -18.25
CA ARG A 58 9.46 -7.71 -18.53
C ARG A 58 10.03 -6.97 -19.72
N GLY A 59 9.20 -6.27 -20.46
CA GLY A 59 9.63 -5.47 -21.58
C GLY A 59 8.62 -5.41 -22.70
N ILE A 60 9.04 -4.87 -23.82
CA ILE A 60 8.30 -4.86 -25.08
C ILE A 60 9.15 -5.57 -26.11
N GLU A 61 8.65 -6.65 -26.66
CA GLU A 61 9.32 -7.46 -27.68
C GLU A 61 8.56 -7.42 -29.01
N PRO A 62 9.23 -7.40 -30.16
CA PRO A 62 8.58 -7.57 -31.44
C PRO A 62 8.13 -9.03 -31.59
N ILE A 63 6.97 -9.22 -32.22
CA ILE A 63 6.42 -10.50 -32.60
C ILE A 63 6.14 -10.50 -34.14
N GLU A 64 5.58 -11.60 -34.65
CA GLU A 64 5.23 -11.72 -36.06
C GLU A 64 4.24 -10.62 -36.50
N ASN A 65 4.16 -10.38 -37.84
CA ASN A 65 3.24 -9.44 -38.49
C ASN A 65 3.42 -7.95 -38.07
N ASN A 66 4.64 -7.53 -37.72
CA ASN A 66 4.94 -6.17 -37.25
C ASN A 66 4.19 -5.78 -35.92
N GLU A 67 3.71 -6.75 -35.18
CA GLU A 67 3.13 -6.53 -33.87
C GLU A 67 4.19 -6.48 -32.77
N ARG A 68 3.81 -5.98 -31.60
CA ARG A 68 4.65 -5.95 -30.40
C ARG A 68 3.87 -6.50 -29.22
N LYS A 69 4.56 -7.22 -28.35
CA LYS A 69 4.01 -7.78 -27.12
C LYS A 69 4.64 -7.10 -25.92
N GLY A 70 3.82 -6.52 -25.05
CA GLY A 70 4.23 -6.00 -23.74
C GLY A 70 4.10 -7.08 -22.66
N ILE A 71 5.14 -7.26 -21.85
CA ILE A 71 5.18 -8.28 -20.78
C ILE A 71 5.56 -7.62 -19.47
N ASN A 72 4.80 -7.92 -18.42
CA ASN A 72 5.18 -7.70 -17.03
C ASN A 72 4.85 -8.94 -16.21
N THR A 73 5.78 -9.37 -15.39
CA THR A 73 5.60 -10.53 -14.50
C THR A 73 5.21 -10.08 -13.11
N HIS A 74 4.11 -10.62 -12.60
CA HIS A 74 3.68 -10.42 -11.23
C HIS A 74 4.07 -11.65 -10.41
N SER A 75 5.07 -11.52 -9.55
CA SER A 75 5.59 -12.64 -8.77
C SER A 75 5.94 -12.23 -7.35
N TYR A 76 5.70 -13.15 -6.42
CA TYR A 76 6.06 -13.03 -5.01
C TYR A 76 6.58 -14.35 -4.46
N THR A 77 7.50 -14.27 -3.52
CA THR A 77 7.96 -15.41 -2.73
C THR A 77 7.28 -15.41 -1.36
N THR A 78 7.22 -16.58 -0.72
CA THR A 78 6.75 -16.74 0.66
C THR A 78 7.41 -15.73 1.62
N SER A 79 8.72 -15.54 1.52
CA SER A 79 9.46 -14.62 2.41
C SER A 79 9.08 -13.16 2.20
N GLU A 80 8.80 -12.74 0.97
CA GLU A 80 8.36 -11.37 0.66
C GLU A 80 6.97 -11.09 1.23
N ILE A 81 6.06 -12.03 1.07
CA ILE A 81 4.70 -11.93 1.62
C ILE A 81 4.74 -11.90 3.14
N GLN A 82 5.42 -12.86 3.76
CA GLN A 82 5.45 -12.98 5.22
C GLN A 82 6.11 -11.78 5.91
N ARG A 83 7.19 -11.20 5.34
CA ARG A 83 7.85 -10.03 5.95
C ARG A 83 6.94 -8.80 6.00
N VAL A 84 6.17 -8.52 4.94
CA VAL A 84 5.26 -7.37 4.92
C VAL A 84 4.01 -7.64 5.77
N ALA A 85 3.50 -8.87 5.78
CA ALA A 85 2.39 -9.29 6.63
C ALA A 85 2.72 -9.13 8.13
N ARG A 86 3.96 -9.47 8.57
CA ARG A 86 4.39 -9.23 9.95
C ARG A 86 4.34 -7.75 10.32
N VAL A 87 4.75 -6.86 9.42
CA VAL A 87 4.65 -5.41 9.67
C VAL A 87 3.20 -5.00 9.88
N ALA A 88 2.29 -5.48 9.04
CA ALA A 88 0.86 -5.17 9.15
C ALA A 88 0.26 -5.72 10.45
N PHE A 89 0.58 -6.95 10.81
CA PHE A 89 0.09 -7.58 12.04
C PHE A 89 0.63 -6.89 13.30
N ASP A 90 1.92 -6.52 13.32
CA ASP A 90 2.51 -5.80 14.46
C ASP A 90 1.94 -4.37 14.60
N LEU A 91 1.58 -3.72 13.51
CA LEU A 91 0.86 -2.45 13.54
C LEU A 91 -0.57 -2.64 14.07
N ALA A 92 -1.30 -3.64 13.59
CA ALA A 92 -2.67 -3.91 14.02
C ALA A 92 -2.77 -4.18 15.53
N LYS A 93 -1.78 -4.86 16.14
CA LYS A 93 -1.69 -5.03 17.61
C LYS A 93 -1.68 -3.70 18.40
N LYS A 94 -1.17 -2.64 17.79
CA LYS A 94 -1.12 -1.29 18.38
C LYS A 94 -2.35 -0.44 18.05
N ARG A 95 -3.26 -1.00 17.25
CA ARG A 95 -4.48 -0.35 16.77
C ARG A 95 -5.71 -1.17 17.22
N LYS A 96 -6.63 -1.46 16.31
CA LYS A 96 -7.89 -2.18 16.60
C LYS A 96 -7.77 -3.70 16.50
N ASN A 97 -6.55 -4.23 16.39
CA ASN A 97 -6.24 -5.68 16.27
C ASN A 97 -6.91 -6.38 15.08
N LYS A 98 -7.11 -5.64 13.98
CA LYS A 98 -7.81 -6.10 12.78
C LYS A 98 -6.98 -5.85 11.52
N VAL A 99 -6.84 -6.86 10.66
CA VAL A 99 -6.17 -6.77 9.36
C VAL A 99 -7.08 -7.29 8.26
N THR A 100 -7.15 -6.55 7.16
CA THR A 100 -7.71 -7.00 5.90
C THR A 100 -6.56 -7.27 4.92
N SER A 101 -6.38 -8.53 4.53
CA SER A 101 -5.44 -8.90 3.48
C SER A 101 -6.12 -8.78 2.12
N CYS A 102 -5.59 -7.88 1.29
CA CYS A 102 -6.14 -7.57 -0.02
C CYS A 102 -5.29 -8.20 -1.12
N GLU A 103 -5.90 -8.99 -1.99
CA GLU A 103 -5.24 -9.76 -3.05
C GLU A 103 -6.20 -10.05 -4.21
N LYS A 104 -5.76 -10.79 -5.22
CA LYS A 104 -6.59 -11.18 -6.39
C LYS A 104 -6.52 -12.68 -6.66
N SER A 105 -6.75 -13.49 -5.64
CA SER A 105 -6.63 -14.96 -5.67
C SER A 105 -7.59 -15.66 -6.63
N ASN A 106 -8.67 -15.00 -7.03
CA ASN A 106 -9.63 -15.59 -7.96
C ASN A 106 -9.13 -15.67 -9.42
N VAL A 107 -8.02 -15.00 -9.75
CA VAL A 107 -7.45 -14.98 -11.13
C VAL A 107 -5.92 -14.97 -11.17
N MET A 108 -5.24 -14.84 -10.02
CA MET A 108 -3.77 -14.71 -9.97
C MET A 108 -3.17 -15.73 -9.01
N GLU A 109 -2.24 -16.56 -9.49
CA GLU A 109 -1.52 -17.54 -8.67
C GLU A 109 -0.70 -16.87 -7.55
N ALA A 110 -0.09 -15.71 -7.85
CA ALA A 110 0.58 -14.90 -6.83
C ALA A 110 -0.39 -14.41 -5.74
N GLY A 111 -1.65 -14.18 -6.09
CA GLY A 111 -2.73 -13.85 -5.15
C GLY A 111 -3.14 -15.04 -4.29
N VAL A 112 -3.18 -16.25 -4.86
CA VAL A 112 -3.45 -17.49 -4.12
C VAL A 112 -2.36 -17.70 -3.07
N LEU A 113 -1.08 -17.66 -3.48
CA LEU A 113 0.06 -17.78 -2.56
C LEU A 113 0.02 -16.68 -1.48
N TRP A 114 -0.28 -15.43 -1.85
CA TRP A 114 -0.41 -14.33 -0.90
C TRP A 114 -1.41 -14.65 0.20
N ARG A 115 -2.60 -15.09 -0.17
CA ARG A 115 -3.68 -15.45 0.76
C ARG A 115 -3.26 -16.58 1.70
N GLU A 116 -2.68 -17.66 1.16
CA GLU A 116 -2.22 -18.82 1.92
C GLU A 116 -1.13 -18.43 2.94
N GLU A 117 -0.12 -17.68 2.52
CA GLU A 117 1.00 -17.29 3.37
C GLU A 117 0.60 -16.32 4.49
N VAL A 118 -0.28 -15.36 4.19
CA VAL A 118 -0.81 -14.44 5.19
C VAL A 118 -1.66 -15.18 6.21
N GLN A 119 -2.51 -16.12 5.76
CA GLN A 119 -3.33 -16.94 6.65
C GLN A 119 -2.46 -17.85 7.53
N ALA A 120 -1.51 -18.57 6.95
CA ALA A 120 -0.62 -19.47 7.69
C ALA A 120 0.21 -18.70 8.74
N LEU A 121 0.71 -17.52 8.40
CA LEU A 121 1.45 -16.67 9.32
C LEU A 121 0.57 -16.22 10.49
N LYS A 122 -0.66 -15.78 10.22
CA LYS A 122 -1.64 -15.40 11.25
C LYS A 122 -1.91 -16.55 12.21
N ASP A 123 -2.18 -17.74 11.70
CA ASP A 123 -2.53 -18.91 12.52
C ASP A 123 -1.36 -19.37 13.39
N LYS A 124 -0.13 -19.21 12.89
CA LYS A 124 1.08 -19.58 13.61
C LYS A 124 1.51 -18.55 14.67
N GLU A 125 1.57 -17.28 14.32
CA GLU A 125 2.23 -16.23 15.12
C GLU A 125 1.27 -15.16 15.69
N TYR A 126 0.04 -15.04 15.14
CA TYR A 126 -0.88 -13.93 15.46
C TYR A 126 -2.31 -14.40 15.76
N LYS A 127 -2.46 -15.47 16.53
CA LYS A 127 -3.73 -16.18 16.77
C LYS A 127 -4.87 -15.29 17.23
N ASN A 128 -4.59 -14.29 18.05
CA ASN A 128 -5.59 -13.40 18.66
C ASN A 128 -5.95 -12.19 17.77
N LEU A 129 -5.40 -12.11 16.56
CA LEU A 129 -5.66 -11.02 15.64
C LEU A 129 -6.82 -11.39 14.71
N GLU A 130 -7.72 -10.45 14.43
CA GLU A 130 -8.76 -10.62 13.42
C GLU A 130 -8.14 -10.45 12.02
N LEU A 131 -8.31 -11.46 11.16
CA LEU A 131 -7.90 -11.42 9.76
C LEU A 131 -9.10 -11.69 8.86
N SER A 132 -9.27 -10.82 7.88
CA SER A 132 -10.18 -11.03 6.75
C SER A 132 -9.41 -10.97 5.44
N HIS A 133 -9.86 -11.72 4.44
CA HIS A 133 -9.33 -11.64 3.07
C HIS A 133 -10.35 -10.97 2.17
N MET A 134 -9.89 -10.09 1.30
CA MET A 134 -10.77 -9.34 0.40
C MET A 134 -10.11 -9.24 -0.99
N LEU A 135 -10.87 -9.52 -2.04
CA LEU A 135 -10.38 -9.29 -3.40
C LEU A 135 -10.19 -7.80 -3.66
N ALA A 136 -9.17 -7.43 -4.42
CA ALA A 136 -8.74 -6.04 -4.61
C ALA A 136 -9.84 -5.13 -5.18
N ASP A 137 -10.61 -5.62 -6.14
CA ASP A 137 -11.78 -4.92 -6.70
C ASP A 137 -12.89 -4.69 -5.66
N ASN A 138 -13.15 -5.69 -4.80
CA ASN A 138 -14.09 -5.51 -3.71
C ASN A 138 -13.54 -4.53 -2.65
N CYS A 139 -12.24 -4.58 -2.35
CA CYS A 139 -11.60 -3.64 -1.43
C CYS A 139 -11.78 -2.20 -1.89
N ALA A 140 -11.55 -1.91 -3.18
CA ALA A 140 -11.79 -0.61 -3.78
C ALA A 140 -13.24 -0.15 -3.59
N MET A 141 -14.21 -1.00 -3.92
CA MET A 141 -15.63 -0.67 -3.70
C MET A 141 -15.94 -0.39 -2.22
N GLN A 142 -15.39 -1.18 -1.30
CA GLN A 142 -15.65 -1.05 0.14
C GLN A 142 -14.96 0.18 0.75
N LEU A 143 -13.83 0.62 0.22
CA LEU A 143 -13.21 1.89 0.62
C LEU A 143 -14.15 3.08 0.38
N LEU A 144 -14.92 3.05 -0.70
CA LEU A 144 -15.92 4.12 -0.98
C LEU A 144 -17.22 3.92 -0.21
N ARG A 145 -17.65 2.68 0.01
CA ARG A 145 -18.96 2.36 0.59
C ARG A 145 -18.97 2.41 2.10
N ASP A 146 -17.98 1.76 2.74
CA ASP A 146 -17.86 1.63 4.20
C ASP A 146 -16.38 1.58 4.61
N PRO A 147 -15.64 2.69 4.46
CA PRO A 147 -14.20 2.71 4.77
C PRO A 147 -13.91 2.47 6.25
N LYS A 148 -14.86 2.73 7.15
CA LYS A 148 -14.67 2.56 8.61
C LYS A 148 -14.60 1.09 9.05
N GLN A 149 -14.94 0.15 8.19
CA GLN A 149 -14.74 -1.27 8.45
C GLN A 149 -13.27 -1.68 8.52
N PHE A 150 -12.37 -0.89 7.90
CA PHE A 150 -10.94 -1.16 7.86
C PHE A 150 -10.19 -0.57 9.05
N ASP A 151 -9.13 -1.26 9.47
CA ASP A 151 -8.12 -0.76 10.40
C ASP A 151 -6.74 -0.78 9.73
N VAL A 152 -6.21 -1.98 9.46
CA VAL A 152 -4.99 -2.16 8.69
C VAL A 152 -5.30 -2.96 7.43
N ILE A 153 -4.90 -2.47 6.27
CA ILE A 153 -4.96 -3.20 5.00
C ILE A 153 -3.53 -3.61 4.63
N VAL A 154 -3.29 -4.89 4.36
CA VAL A 154 -2.02 -5.37 3.81
C VAL A 154 -2.24 -5.87 2.39
N THR A 155 -1.39 -5.45 1.46
CA THR A 155 -1.55 -5.76 0.05
C THR A 155 -0.23 -5.72 -0.71
N ASP A 156 -0.25 -6.23 -1.93
CA ASP A 156 0.88 -6.23 -2.84
C ASP A 156 1.26 -4.82 -3.34
N ASN A 157 2.28 -4.75 -4.18
CA ASN A 157 2.81 -3.49 -4.68
C ASN A 157 1.81 -2.74 -5.58
N LEU A 158 1.16 -3.44 -6.52
CA LEU A 158 0.25 -2.81 -7.49
C LEU A 158 -1.05 -2.36 -6.83
N PHE A 159 -1.73 -3.28 -6.15
CA PHE A 159 -2.98 -2.95 -5.49
C PHE A 159 -2.78 -1.96 -4.36
N GLY A 160 -1.64 -2.03 -3.65
CA GLY A 160 -1.27 -1.08 -2.61
C GLY A 160 -1.08 0.34 -3.13
N ASP A 161 -0.55 0.50 -4.34
CA ASP A 161 -0.47 1.81 -5.00
C ASP A 161 -1.87 2.38 -5.27
N ILE A 162 -2.68 1.61 -5.97
CA ILE A 162 -4.03 2.02 -6.39
C ILE A 162 -4.92 2.31 -5.17
N LEU A 163 -5.02 1.38 -4.24
CA LEU A 163 -5.91 1.50 -3.07
C LEU A 163 -5.49 2.61 -2.11
N SER A 164 -4.19 2.89 -1.98
CA SER A 164 -3.75 3.98 -1.12
C SER A 164 -4.01 5.35 -1.74
N ASP A 165 -3.90 5.49 -3.05
CA ASP A 165 -4.25 6.74 -3.75
C ASP A 165 -5.77 6.96 -3.73
N GLU A 166 -6.57 5.89 -3.86
CA GLU A 166 -8.01 5.96 -3.64
C GLU A 166 -8.35 6.39 -2.21
N ALA A 167 -7.72 5.76 -1.21
CA ALA A 167 -7.91 6.12 0.20
C ALA A 167 -7.49 7.58 0.50
N ALA A 168 -6.50 8.09 -0.23
CA ALA A 168 -6.11 9.49 -0.18
C ALA A 168 -7.27 10.43 -0.49
N MET A 169 -8.02 10.10 -1.51
CA MET A 169 -9.16 10.92 -1.93
C MET A 169 -10.29 10.93 -0.91
N LEU A 170 -10.40 9.88 -0.07
CA LEU A 170 -11.35 9.87 1.05
C LEU A 170 -11.04 10.98 2.06
N THR A 171 -9.76 11.36 2.21
CA THR A 171 -9.33 12.42 3.14
C THR A 171 -9.37 13.82 2.54
N GLY A 172 -9.72 13.93 1.26
CA GLY A 172 -9.91 15.18 0.54
C GLY A 172 -8.66 15.75 -0.15
N SER A 173 -7.45 15.21 0.08
CA SER A 173 -6.24 15.72 -0.59
C SER A 173 -5.05 14.76 -0.48
N LEU A 174 -4.37 14.54 -1.61
CA LEU A 174 -3.05 13.88 -1.66
C LEU A 174 -1.98 14.61 -0.83
N GLY A 175 -2.11 15.94 -0.69
CA GLY A 175 -1.20 16.76 0.11
C GLY A 175 -1.29 16.56 1.63
N LEU A 176 -2.15 15.66 2.11
CA LEU A 176 -2.32 15.30 3.52
C LEU A 176 -1.75 13.92 3.85
N LEU A 177 -1.22 13.19 2.86
CA LEU A 177 -0.80 11.80 3.02
C LEU A 177 0.72 11.67 3.10
N PRO A 178 1.26 11.32 4.27
CA PRO A 178 2.65 10.91 4.42
C PRO A 178 2.84 9.47 3.91
N SER A 179 4.09 9.13 3.61
CA SER A 179 4.52 7.81 3.22
C SER A 179 5.81 7.45 3.95
N ALA A 180 5.83 6.33 4.66
CA ALA A 180 7.01 5.79 5.30
C ALA A 180 7.39 4.46 4.66
N SER A 181 8.58 4.36 4.08
CA SER A 181 9.12 3.12 3.52
C SER A 181 10.14 2.53 4.48
N LEU A 182 9.91 1.28 4.90
CA LEU A 182 10.68 0.62 5.95
C LEU A 182 11.42 -0.61 5.42
N GLY A 183 12.67 -0.75 5.83
CA GLY A 183 13.48 -1.96 5.64
C GLY A 183 13.40 -2.92 6.83
N ALA A 184 14.19 -3.99 6.77
CA ALA A 184 14.33 -4.90 7.89
C ALA A 184 15.16 -4.28 9.03
N LYS A 185 14.92 -4.74 10.25
CA LYS A 185 15.80 -4.44 11.39
C LYS A 185 17.19 -5.03 11.16
N ASP A 186 18.21 -4.22 11.36
CA ASP A 186 19.58 -4.72 11.42
C ASP A 186 19.87 -5.44 12.74
N LYS A 187 21.10 -5.97 12.88
CA LYS A 187 21.56 -6.66 14.08
C LYS A 187 21.53 -5.81 15.37
N ASN A 188 21.45 -4.49 15.24
CA ASN A 188 21.36 -3.56 16.35
C ASN A 188 19.91 -3.09 16.60
N GLY A 189 18.93 -3.67 15.89
CA GLY A 189 17.52 -3.29 15.96
C GLY A 189 17.15 -2.02 15.21
N LYS A 190 18.09 -1.38 14.48
CA LYS A 190 17.84 -0.16 13.70
C LYS A 190 17.18 -0.52 12.37
N ILE A 191 16.17 0.25 11.99
CA ILE A 191 15.45 0.11 10.72
C ILE A 191 15.92 1.22 9.77
N ARG A 192 16.33 0.84 8.56
CA ARG A 192 16.49 1.82 7.48
C ARG A 192 15.11 2.24 7.02
N SER A 193 14.91 3.53 6.86
CA SER A 193 13.61 4.08 6.48
C SER A 193 13.78 5.30 5.58
N MET A 194 12.76 5.58 4.79
CA MET A 194 12.64 6.76 3.96
C MET A 194 11.24 7.33 4.13
N TYR A 195 11.17 8.64 4.33
CA TYR A 195 9.92 9.36 4.54
C TYR A 195 9.75 10.37 3.41
N GLU A 196 8.57 10.42 2.85
CA GLU A 196 8.22 11.30 1.73
C GLU A 196 6.72 11.57 1.70
N PRO A 197 6.23 12.65 1.08
CA PRO A 197 4.83 12.76 0.75
C PRO A 197 4.45 11.72 -0.32
N VAL A 198 3.20 11.28 -0.35
CA VAL A 198 2.72 10.30 -1.34
C VAL A 198 2.71 10.90 -2.75
N HIS A 199 2.36 12.20 -2.87
CA HIS A 199 2.25 12.88 -4.16
C HIS A 199 3.59 13.06 -4.88
N GLY A 200 3.53 13.17 -6.21
CA GLY A 200 4.68 13.46 -7.07
C GLY A 200 5.16 14.92 -6.97
N SER A 201 6.08 15.29 -7.85
CA SER A 201 6.73 16.62 -7.87
C SER A 201 5.84 17.77 -8.32
N ALA A 202 4.67 17.49 -8.94
CA ALA A 202 3.70 18.48 -9.42
C ALA A 202 4.34 19.71 -10.11
N PRO A 203 5.03 19.53 -11.23
CA PRO A 203 5.81 20.59 -11.87
C PRO A 203 4.95 21.77 -12.36
N ASP A 204 3.67 21.53 -12.57
CA ASP A 204 2.67 22.50 -12.98
C ASP A 204 2.39 23.58 -11.94
N ILE A 205 2.67 23.33 -10.66
CA ILE A 205 2.52 24.29 -9.55
C ILE A 205 3.85 24.84 -9.05
N ALA A 206 4.98 24.44 -9.64
CA ALA A 206 6.30 24.92 -9.25
C ALA A 206 6.39 26.46 -9.36
N GLY A 207 6.92 27.11 -8.31
CA GLY A 207 7.03 28.59 -8.24
C GLY A 207 5.74 29.35 -7.92
N LYS A 208 4.58 28.66 -7.79
CA LYS A 208 3.29 29.33 -7.50
C LYS A 208 3.02 29.52 -6.01
N ASN A 209 3.84 28.96 -5.12
CA ASN A 209 3.69 29.01 -3.66
C ASN A 209 2.32 28.50 -3.14
N ILE A 210 1.74 27.47 -3.80
CA ILE A 210 0.45 26.89 -3.46
C ILE A 210 0.55 25.42 -3.02
N ALA A 211 1.75 24.86 -2.94
CA ALA A 211 1.94 23.50 -2.49
C ALA A 211 1.58 23.33 -1.01
N ASN A 212 0.85 22.26 -0.71
CA ASN A 212 0.52 21.90 0.67
C ASN A 212 1.69 21.07 1.29
N PRO A 213 2.39 21.56 2.34
CA PRO A 213 3.54 20.88 2.91
C PRO A 213 3.16 19.82 3.97
N ILE A 214 1.90 19.65 4.33
CA ILE A 214 1.47 18.83 5.49
C ILE A 214 1.95 17.38 5.35
N ALA A 215 1.79 16.78 4.17
CA ALA A 215 2.24 15.41 3.92
C ALA A 215 3.77 15.22 4.09
N THR A 216 4.55 16.27 3.94
CA THR A 216 6.02 16.23 4.15
C THR A 216 6.38 16.36 5.63
N VAL A 217 5.53 17.03 6.42
CA VAL A 217 5.74 17.28 7.86
C VAL A 217 5.29 16.09 8.70
N LEU A 218 4.22 15.41 8.30
CA LEU A 218 3.66 14.23 8.97
C LEU A 218 4.51 12.99 8.76
#